data_8ca43a5f0e557b5f879d5961232183dd
#
_entry.id   8ca43a5f0e557b5f879d5961232183dd
#
_cell.length_a   1.000
_cell.length_b   1.000
_cell.length_c   1.000
_cell.angle_alpha   90.00
_cell.angle_beta   90.00
_cell.angle_gamma   90.00
#
_symmetry.space_group_name_H-M   'P 1'
#
loop_
_entity.id
_entity.type
_entity.pdbx_description
1 polymer ?
#
loop_
_entity_poly.entity_id
_entity_poly.type
_entity_poly.pdbx_seq_one_letter_code
_entity_poly.pdbx_strand_id
1 'polypeptide(L)'
;MTEQVLKGQIAIVTGASSGIGTGCAKALARAGATVVVNYPFDGAAAAAQAVADEIKNDGGAAIIYKCDVSKENEVIRMFEDTVKQFGTVDILVNNAGVQKDAPLLDMTIDQWNTVIGINLTGQFLCAREAIREFLRRGVQLERSKAAGKIICMSSVHEIIPWAGHVNYAASKGGIMMMMKSMAQEFAPRKVRINSICPGAIQTPINHAAWGTPEALKSLLTLIPYQRIGEPEDIGELAVWLASDQSDYITGQSIFIDGGMTLYPGFATNG
;
A
#
# COMPACT_ATOMS: atom_id res chain seq x y z
N MET A 1 3.66 24.42 10.10
CA MET A 1 3.78 23.99 8.69
C MET A 1 4.42 22.61 8.71
N THR A 2 3.74 21.60 8.21
CA THR A 2 4.29 20.24 8.10
C THR A 2 5.48 20.30 7.15
N GLU A 3 6.61 19.75 7.53
CA GLU A 3 7.81 19.70 6.69
C GLU A 3 7.52 18.94 5.40
N GLN A 4 7.73 19.56 4.23
CA GLN A 4 7.45 18.95 2.93
C GLN A 4 8.62 18.03 2.49
N VAL A 5 8.83 16.96 3.26
CA VAL A 5 9.96 16.01 3.07
C VAL A 5 9.96 15.28 1.73
N LEU A 6 8.84 15.33 0.98
CA LEU A 6 8.67 14.69 -0.35
C LEU A 6 8.49 15.73 -1.46
N LYS A 7 8.85 16.99 -1.22
CA LYS A 7 8.68 18.07 -2.20
C LYS A 7 9.34 17.73 -3.53
N GLY A 8 8.57 17.89 -4.61
CA GLY A 8 9.04 17.65 -5.99
C GLY A 8 9.10 16.17 -6.40
N GLN A 9 8.72 15.23 -5.53
CA GLN A 9 8.65 13.81 -5.86
C GLN A 9 7.28 13.44 -6.45
N ILE A 10 7.26 12.44 -7.32
CA ILE A 10 6.06 11.89 -7.97
C ILE A 10 5.75 10.54 -7.37
N ALA A 11 4.55 10.39 -6.81
CA ALA A 11 4.09 9.16 -6.18
C ALA A 11 2.92 8.53 -6.94
N ILE A 12 2.97 7.23 -7.22
CA ILE A 12 1.82 6.44 -7.65
C ILE A 12 1.29 5.67 -6.45
N VAL A 13 0.00 5.81 -6.14
CA VAL A 13 -0.67 5.03 -5.10
C VAL A 13 -1.75 4.17 -5.77
N THR A 14 -1.57 2.85 -5.77
CA THR A 14 -2.53 1.94 -6.39
C THR A 14 -3.73 1.67 -5.48
N GLY A 15 -4.94 1.59 -6.07
CA GLY A 15 -6.17 1.41 -5.30
C GLY A 15 -6.45 2.58 -4.34
N ALA A 16 -6.15 3.81 -4.75
CA ALA A 16 -6.19 4.99 -3.90
C ALA A 16 -7.56 5.68 -3.82
N SER A 17 -8.58 5.14 -4.47
CA SER A 17 -9.95 5.70 -4.44
C SER A 17 -10.70 5.43 -3.13
N SER A 18 -10.16 4.63 -2.20
CA SER A 18 -10.80 4.33 -0.91
C SER A 18 -9.80 3.80 0.13
N GLY A 19 -10.21 3.79 1.40
CA GLY A 19 -9.53 3.11 2.50
C GLY A 19 -8.08 3.54 2.71
N ILE A 20 -7.19 2.58 2.92
CA ILE A 20 -5.76 2.81 3.18
C ILE A 20 -5.10 3.59 2.05
N GLY A 21 -5.45 3.29 0.80
CA GLY A 21 -4.89 3.99 -0.35
C GLY A 21 -5.19 5.49 -0.35
N THR A 22 -6.40 5.88 0.05
CA THR A 22 -6.78 7.29 0.24
C THR A 22 -5.94 7.94 1.33
N GLY A 23 -5.77 7.29 2.50
CA GLY A 23 -4.93 7.78 3.58
C GLY A 23 -3.48 8.01 3.13
N CYS A 24 -2.89 7.03 2.43
CA CYS A 24 -1.55 7.16 1.85
C CYS A 24 -1.46 8.31 0.84
N ALA A 25 -2.42 8.43 -0.09
CA ALA A 25 -2.42 9.47 -1.11
C ALA A 25 -2.45 10.87 -0.49
N LYS A 26 -3.34 11.10 0.48
CA LYS A 26 -3.46 12.37 1.19
C LYS A 26 -2.20 12.69 2.01
N ALA A 27 -1.65 11.73 2.73
CA ALA A 27 -0.45 11.92 3.54
C ALA A 27 0.78 12.28 2.68
N LEU A 28 1.00 11.54 1.58
CA LEU A 28 2.10 11.82 0.64
C LEU A 28 1.96 13.21 0.01
N ALA A 29 0.73 13.62 -0.36
CA ALA A 29 0.47 14.95 -0.91
C ALA A 29 0.75 16.06 0.13
N ARG A 30 0.32 15.89 1.39
CA ARG A 30 0.64 16.83 2.49
C ARG A 30 2.15 16.96 2.70
N ALA A 31 2.89 15.87 2.50
CA ALA A 31 4.35 15.84 2.58
C ALA A 31 5.05 16.44 1.34
N GLY A 32 4.30 16.92 0.34
CA GLY A 32 4.81 17.66 -0.82
C GLY A 32 4.96 16.84 -2.11
N ALA A 33 4.56 15.57 -2.14
CA ALA A 33 4.56 14.79 -3.38
C ALA A 33 3.39 15.18 -4.30
N THR A 34 3.61 15.07 -5.62
CA THR A 34 2.50 15.01 -6.58
C THR A 34 2.02 13.57 -6.66
N VAL A 35 0.72 13.33 -6.48
CA VAL A 35 0.16 12.00 -6.34
C VAL A 35 -0.69 11.59 -7.54
N VAL A 36 -0.40 10.41 -8.10
CA VAL A 36 -1.27 9.72 -9.04
C VAL A 36 -2.18 8.79 -8.24
N VAL A 37 -3.45 9.16 -8.13
CA VAL A 37 -4.53 8.41 -7.47
C VAL A 37 -5.05 7.36 -8.45
N ASN A 38 -4.56 6.13 -8.35
CA ASN A 38 -4.99 5.06 -9.23
C ASN A 38 -6.32 4.45 -8.75
N TYR A 39 -7.18 4.11 -9.71
CA TYR A 39 -8.44 3.39 -9.51
C TYR A 39 -8.67 2.33 -10.61
N PRO A 40 -9.39 1.21 -10.33
CA PRO A 40 -9.38 0.05 -11.21
C PRO A 40 -10.39 0.07 -12.37
N PHE A 41 -11.56 0.72 -12.23
CA PHE A 41 -12.67 0.69 -13.20
C PHE A 41 -13.53 1.95 -13.11
N ASP A 42 -14.34 2.23 -14.14
CA ASP A 42 -15.09 3.48 -14.28
C ASP A 42 -16.01 3.80 -13.08
N GLY A 43 -16.59 2.78 -12.45
CA GLY A 43 -17.43 2.97 -11.27
C GLY A 43 -16.70 3.55 -10.04
N ALA A 44 -15.36 3.48 -10.01
CA ALA A 44 -14.55 4.06 -8.94
C ALA A 44 -14.02 5.47 -9.28
N ALA A 45 -14.29 5.99 -10.49
CA ALA A 45 -13.75 7.26 -10.95
C ALA A 45 -14.20 8.45 -10.09
N ALA A 46 -15.47 8.51 -9.69
CA ALA A 46 -15.98 9.60 -8.86
C ALA A 46 -15.32 9.62 -7.47
N ALA A 47 -15.09 8.45 -6.87
CA ALA A 47 -14.39 8.34 -5.59
C ALA A 47 -12.91 8.75 -5.71
N ALA A 48 -12.22 8.34 -6.79
CA ALA A 48 -10.85 8.75 -7.05
C ALA A 48 -10.76 10.27 -7.28
N GLN A 49 -11.73 10.86 -8.01
CA GLN A 49 -11.78 12.30 -8.24
C GLN A 49 -12.00 13.06 -6.93
N ALA A 50 -12.89 12.59 -6.05
CA ALA A 50 -13.09 13.20 -4.74
C ALA A 50 -11.79 13.24 -3.92
N VAL A 51 -11.01 12.15 -3.91
CA VAL A 51 -9.70 12.12 -3.24
C VAL A 51 -8.74 13.13 -3.86
N ALA A 52 -8.67 13.21 -5.19
CA ALA A 52 -7.80 14.17 -5.87
C ALA A 52 -8.21 15.63 -5.60
N ASP A 53 -9.51 15.90 -5.53
CA ASP A 53 -10.05 17.25 -5.25
C ASP A 53 -9.78 17.66 -3.79
N GLU A 54 -9.95 16.74 -2.82
CA GLU A 54 -9.58 17.00 -1.42
C GLU A 54 -8.08 17.32 -1.31
N ILE A 55 -7.19 16.55 -1.96
CA ILE A 55 -5.75 16.83 -1.99
C ILE A 55 -5.47 18.24 -2.53
N LYS A 56 -6.14 18.64 -3.63
CA LYS A 56 -5.97 19.97 -4.23
C LYS A 56 -6.50 21.08 -3.33
N ASN A 57 -7.64 20.87 -2.69
CA ASN A 57 -8.23 21.83 -1.76
C ASN A 57 -7.33 22.08 -0.53
N ASP A 58 -6.57 21.05 -0.12
CA ASP A 58 -5.57 21.15 0.94
C ASP A 58 -4.21 21.72 0.45
N GLY A 59 -4.15 22.20 -0.81
CA GLY A 59 -2.96 22.82 -1.40
C GLY A 59 -1.94 21.82 -1.97
N GLY A 60 -2.26 20.53 -2.03
CA GLY A 60 -1.44 19.50 -2.66
C GLY A 60 -1.67 19.37 -4.17
N ALA A 61 -0.97 18.43 -4.81
CA ALA A 61 -1.10 18.13 -6.23
C ALA A 61 -1.47 16.67 -6.45
N ALA A 62 -2.55 16.42 -7.21
CA ALA A 62 -2.98 15.07 -7.55
C ALA A 62 -3.65 15.01 -8.92
N ILE A 63 -3.51 13.88 -9.58
CA ILE A 63 -4.30 13.45 -10.73
C ILE A 63 -4.92 12.09 -10.47
N ILE A 64 -5.96 11.74 -11.19
CA ILE A 64 -6.52 10.39 -11.18
C ILE A 64 -6.02 9.60 -12.39
N TYR A 65 -5.85 8.27 -12.23
CA TYR A 65 -5.47 7.39 -13.33
C TYR A 65 -6.19 6.05 -13.24
N LYS A 66 -6.92 5.67 -14.30
CA LYS A 66 -7.60 4.39 -14.40
C LYS A 66 -6.63 3.31 -14.82
N CYS A 67 -6.44 2.28 -13.99
CA CYS A 67 -5.65 1.10 -14.30
C CYS A 67 -6.06 -0.07 -13.39
N ASP A 68 -6.45 -1.19 -14.00
CA ASP A 68 -6.53 -2.48 -13.31
C ASP A 68 -5.11 -3.05 -13.20
N VAL A 69 -4.57 -3.07 -11.97
CA VAL A 69 -3.19 -3.51 -11.71
C VAL A 69 -2.94 -4.99 -12.07
N SER A 70 -3.98 -5.81 -12.23
CA SER A 70 -3.87 -7.19 -12.69
C SER A 70 -3.61 -7.31 -14.20
N LYS A 71 -3.68 -6.18 -14.94
CA LYS A 71 -3.53 -6.10 -16.39
C LYS A 71 -2.19 -5.46 -16.75
N GLU A 72 -1.24 -6.28 -17.17
CA GLU A 72 0.12 -5.84 -17.49
C GLU A 72 0.17 -4.62 -18.43
N ASN A 73 -0.58 -4.64 -19.52
CA ASN A 73 -0.59 -3.54 -20.50
C ASN A 73 -1.16 -2.23 -19.92
N GLU A 74 -2.07 -2.30 -18.94
CA GLU A 74 -2.61 -1.11 -18.28
C GLU A 74 -1.58 -0.53 -17.30
N VAL A 75 -0.86 -1.41 -16.58
CA VAL A 75 0.23 -1.00 -15.68
C VAL A 75 1.34 -0.31 -16.47
N ILE A 76 1.82 -0.92 -17.57
CA ILE A 76 2.84 -0.31 -18.44
C ILE A 76 2.42 1.10 -18.85
N ARG A 77 1.20 1.27 -19.37
CA ARG A 77 0.69 2.59 -19.80
C ARG A 77 0.61 3.58 -18.64
N MET A 78 0.19 3.14 -17.46
CA MET A 78 0.13 4.04 -16.28
C MET A 78 1.50 4.64 -15.96
N PHE A 79 2.56 3.84 -16.01
CA PHE A 79 3.91 4.34 -15.76
C PHE A 79 4.42 5.21 -16.92
N GLU A 80 4.22 4.80 -18.17
CA GLU A 80 4.63 5.59 -19.35
C GLU A 80 3.97 6.97 -19.37
N ASP A 81 2.64 7.04 -19.16
CA ASP A 81 1.90 8.29 -19.14
C ASP A 81 2.29 9.17 -17.95
N THR A 82 2.55 8.57 -16.77
CA THR A 82 3.03 9.31 -15.61
C THR A 82 4.42 9.90 -15.89
N VAL A 83 5.33 9.13 -16.43
CA VAL A 83 6.68 9.61 -16.81
C VAL A 83 6.59 10.68 -17.89
N LYS A 84 5.73 10.50 -18.89
CA LYS A 84 5.51 11.51 -19.95
C LYS A 84 4.99 12.82 -19.37
N GLN A 85 4.10 12.78 -18.39
CA GLN A 85 3.47 13.98 -17.80
C GLN A 85 4.38 14.69 -16.79
N PHE A 86 5.11 13.95 -15.96
CA PHE A 86 5.86 14.50 -14.82
C PHE A 86 7.38 14.31 -14.92
N GLY A 87 7.85 13.63 -15.97
CA GLY A 87 9.28 13.37 -16.20
C GLY A 87 9.83 12.15 -15.47
N THR A 88 9.13 11.65 -14.45
CA THR A 88 9.58 10.52 -13.63
C THR A 88 8.47 9.94 -12.74
N VAL A 89 8.79 8.82 -12.07
CA VAL A 89 8.15 8.33 -10.84
C VAL A 89 9.24 8.17 -9.79
N ASP A 90 8.99 8.56 -8.54
CA ASP A 90 9.93 8.48 -7.41
C ASP A 90 9.49 7.48 -6.34
N ILE A 91 8.17 7.35 -6.16
CA ILE A 91 7.54 6.57 -5.09
C ILE A 91 6.42 5.71 -5.68
N LEU A 92 6.39 4.44 -5.31
CA LEU A 92 5.27 3.55 -5.55
C LEU A 92 4.71 3.04 -4.23
N VAL A 93 3.43 3.31 -3.96
CA VAL A 93 2.66 2.62 -2.91
C VAL A 93 1.79 1.56 -3.57
N ASN A 94 2.23 0.32 -3.49
CA ASN A 94 1.53 -0.87 -3.98
C ASN A 94 0.44 -1.28 -2.99
N ASN A 95 -0.71 -0.59 -3.04
CA ASN A 95 -1.79 -0.77 -2.07
C ASN A 95 -3.00 -1.54 -2.63
N ALA A 96 -3.24 -1.54 -3.94
CA ALA A 96 -4.39 -2.24 -4.52
C ALA A 96 -4.51 -3.67 -4.01
N GLY A 97 -5.69 -4.03 -3.52
CA GLY A 97 -5.95 -5.36 -2.98
C GLY A 97 -7.44 -5.61 -2.74
N VAL A 98 -7.80 -6.88 -2.75
CA VAL A 98 -9.17 -7.37 -2.54
C VAL A 98 -9.17 -8.61 -1.65
N GLN A 99 -10.36 -8.92 -1.11
CA GLN A 99 -10.67 -10.17 -0.44
C GLN A 99 -11.80 -10.88 -1.19
N LYS A 100 -11.73 -12.20 -1.26
CA LYS A 100 -12.76 -13.10 -1.81
C LYS A 100 -12.76 -14.38 -0.98
N ASP A 101 -13.38 -14.28 0.18
CA ASP A 101 -13.29 -15.27 1.26
C ASP A 101 -14.22 -16.44 1.03
N ALA A 102 -13.78 -17.63 1.40
CA ALA A 102 -14.56 -18.86 1.44
C ALA A 102 -13.82 -19.93 2.27
N PRO A 103 -14.53 -20.88 2.89
CA PRO A 103 -13.91 -22.09 3.41
C PRO A 103 -13.10 -22.78 2.30
N LEU A 104 -11.98 -23.43 2.68
CA LEU A 104 -11.05 -23.99 1.70
C LEU A 104 -11.72 -24.91 0.66
N LEU A 105 -12.64 -25.76 1.09
CA LEU A 105 -13.31 -26.71 0.21
C LEU A 105 -14.34 -26.06 -0.73
N ASP A 106 -14.81 -24.87 -0.40
CA ASP A 106 -15.80 -24.12 -1.18
C ASP A 106 -15.16 -23.00 -2.01
N MET A 107 -13.86 -22.72 -1.80
CA MET A 107 -13.15 -21.68 -2.51
C MET A 107 -12.98 -22.04 -3.98
N THR A 108 -13.56 -21.22 -4.86
CA THR A 108 -13.42 -21.41 -6.31
C THR A 108 -12.06 -20.97 -6.81
N ILE A 109 -11.63 -21.54 -7.95
CA ILE A 109 -10.39 -21.09 -8.60
C ILE A 109 -10.46 -19.64 -9.05
N ASP A 110 -11.64 -19.11 -9.37
CA ASP A 110 -11.83 -17.70 -9.73
C ASP A 110 -11.64 -16.78 -8.53
N GLN A 111 -12.11 -17.16 -7.34
CA GLN A 111 -11.86 -16.42 -6.09
C GLN A 111 -10.35 -16.40 -5.78
N TRP A 112 -9.68 -17.54 -5.90
CA TRP A 112 -8.24 -17.65 -5.72
C TRP A 112 -7.49 -16.76 -6.73
N ASN A 113 -7.75 -16.93 -8.03
CA ASN A 113 -7.06 -16.21 -9.08
C ASN A 113 -7.30 -14.70 -9.01
N THR A 114 -8.51 -14.26 -8.63
CA THR A 114 -8.81 -12.84 -8.45
C THR A 114 -7.92 -12.22 -7.37
N VAL A 115 -7.82 -12.88 -6.21
CA VAL A 115 -7.02 -12.35 -5.10
C VAL A 115 -5.53 -12.37 -5.43
N ILE A 116 -5.01 -13.49 -5.95
CA ILE A 116 -3.59 -13.59 -6.34
C ILE A 116 -3.27 -12.60 -7.47
N GLY A 117 -4.16 -12.50 -8.47
CA GLY A 117 -3.99 -11.60 -9.61
C GLY A 117 -3.86 -10.13 -9.22
N ILE A 118 -4.71 -9.66 -8.32
CA ILE A 118 -4.70 -8.25 -7.89
C ILE A 118 -3.63 -8.03 -6.80
N ASN A 119 -3.67 -8.83 -5.71
CA ASN A 119 -2.85 -8.55 -4.53
C ASN A 119 -1.37 -8.83 -4.75
N LEU A 120 -1.01 -9.92 -5.45
CA LEU A 120 0.38 -10.34 -5.61
C LEU A 120 0.91 -10.02 -7.00
N THR A 121 0.24 -10.50 -8.06
CA THR A 121 0.70 -10.25 -9.43
C THR A 121 0.65 -8.77 -9.77
N GLY A 122 -0.40 -8.05 -9.34
CA GLY A 122 -0.50 -6.59 -9.54
C GLY A 122 0.63 -5.82 -8.88
N GLN A 123 1.02 -6.18 -7.65
CA GLN A 123 2.17 -5.56 -6.98
C GLN A 123 3.48 -5.87 -7.71
N PHE A 124 3.65 -7.10 -8.22
CA PHE A 124 4.80 -7.45 -9.04
C PHE A 124 4.89 -6.60 -10.31
N LEU A 125 3.80 -6.48 -11.06
CA LEU A 125 3.75 -5.71 -12.30
C LEU A 125 4.10 -4.24 -12.06
N CYS A 126 3.47 -3.61 -11.06
CA CYS A 126 3.73 -2.21 -10.72
C CYS A 126 5.17 -2.00 -10.20
N ALA A 127 5.68 -2.91 -9.35
CA ALA A 127 7.05 -2.82 -8.85
C ALA A 127 8.08 -2.93 -9.98
N ARG A 128 7.86 -3.83 -10.94
CA ARG A 128 8.73 -4.01 -12.11
C ARG A 128 8.84 -2.72 -12.93
N GLU A 129 7.73 -2.07 -13.24
CA GLU A 129 7.73 -0.82 -14.02
C GLU A 129 8.32 0.34 -13.21
N ALA A 130 8.04 0.43 -11.90
CA ALA A 130 8.67 1.42 -11.04
C ALA A 130 10.20 1.25 -11.02
N ILE A 131 10.70 0.03 -10.85
CA ILE A 131 12.15 -0.24 -10.83
C ILE A 131 12.79 0.09 -12.18
N ARG A 132 12.13 -0.22 -13.31
CA ARG A 132 12.62 0.19 -14.64
C ARG A 132 12.84 1.69 -14.72
N GLU A 133 11.88 2.47 -14.26
CA GLU A 133 11.98 3.93 -14.23
C GLU A 133 13.07 4.42 -13.27
N PHE A 134 13.13 3.87 -12.06
CA PHE A 134 14.16 4.22 -11.08
C PHE A 134 15.59 3.98 -11.62
N LEU A 135 15.80 2.87 -12.32
CA LEU A 135 17.09 2.54 -12.92
C LEU A 135 17.40 3.38 -14.16
N ARG A 136 16.38 3.73 -14.96
CA ARG A 136 16.52 4.62 -16.11
C ARG A 136 17.01 6.01 -15.69
N ARG A 137 16.42 6.54 -14.63
CA ARG A 137 16.72 7.88 -14.12
C ARG A 137 17.98 7.92 -13.24
N GLY A 138 18.17 6.91 -12.39
CA GLY A 138 19.20 6.88 -11.37
C GLY A 138 18.89 7.78 -10.17
N VAL A 139 19.88 7.96 -9.29
CA VAL A 139 19.78 8.83 -8.11
C VAL A 139 19.83 10.29 -8.54
N GLN A 140 18.95 11.11 -8.00
CA GLN A 140 18.91 12.57 -8.14
C GLN A 140 18.88 13.18 -6.74
N LEU A 141 20.05 13.60 -6.25
CA LEU A 141 20.25 14.03 -4.86
C LEU A 141 19.41 15.27 -4.48
N GLU A 142 19.00 16.07 -5.46
CA GLU A 142 18.09 17.20 -5.26
C GLU A 142 16.66 16.75 -4.93
N ARG A 143 16.33 15.46 -5.18
CA ARG A 143 15.04 14.85 -4.88
C ARG A 143 15.10 13.91 -3.69
N SER A 144 16.11 13.01 -3.67
CA SER A 144 16.26 11.99 -2.64
C SER A 144 17.62 11.29 -2.77
N LYS A 145 18.11 10.74 -1.66
CA LYS A 145 19.29 9.84 -1.61
C LYS A 145 19.03 8.50 -2.30
N ALA A 146 17.76 8.08 -2.41
CA ALA A 146 17.36 6.85 -3.09
C ALA A 146 17.05 7.12 -4.57
N ALA A 147 17.34 6.13 -5.44
CA ALA A 147 16.88 6.14 -6.82
C ALA A 147 15.34 5.97 -6.91
N GLY A 148 14.72 5.31 -5.94
CA GLY A 148 13.28 5.17 -5.84
C GLY A 148 12.88 4.41 -4.59
N LYS A 149 11.58 4.48 -4.23
CA LYS A 149 11.03 3.82 -3.05
C LYS A 149 9.76 3.07 -3.42
N ILE A 150 9.67 1.81 -2.99
CA ILE A 150 8.49 0.98 -3.11
C ILE A 150 8.00 0.61 -1.72
N ILE A 151 6.71 0.83 -1.47
CA ILE A 151 6.02 0.46 -0.25
C ILE A 151 4.95 -0.56 -0.64
N CYS A 152 5.16 -1.82 -0.25
CA CYS A 152 4.22 -2.91 -0.49
C CYS A 152 3.19 -2.95 0.65
N MET A 153 1.90 -2.88 0.33
CA MET A 153 0.85 -3.05 1.33
C MET A 153 0.60 -4.53 1.56
N SER A 154 1.16 -5.05 2.65
CA SER A 154 0.94 -6.40 3.11
C SER A 154 -0.21 -6.46 4.13
N SER A 155 -0.07 -7.20 5.21
CA SER A 155 -1.03 -7.37 6.30
C SER A 155 -0.36 -8.09 7.46
N VAL A 156 -0.95 -8.04 8.66
CA VAL A 156 -0.63 -9.00 9.75
C VAL A 156 -0.77 -10.45 9.28
N HIS A 157 -1.58 -10.71 8.26
CA HIS A 157 -1.80 -12.03 7.69
C HIS A 157 -0.68 -12.52 6.76
N GLU A 158 0.43 -11.81 6.67
CA GLU A 158 1.67 -12.41 6.11
C GLU A 158 2.32 -13.38 7.09
N ILE A 159 2.00 -13.27 8.40
CA ILE A 159 2.53 -14.14 9.47
C ILE A 159 1.43 -14.77 10.32
N ILE A 160 0.24 -14.16 10.47
CA ILE A 160 -0.89 -14.72 11.21
C ILE A 160 -1.81 -15.47 10.24
N PRO A 161 -2.02 -16.79 10.43
CA PRO A 161 -2.98 -17.52 9.60
C PRO A 161 -4.41 -17.02 9.82
N TRP A 162 -5.26 -17.15 8.79
CA TRP A 162 -6.67 -16.75 8.86
C TRP A 162 -7.55 -17.79 8.17
N ALA A 163 -8.32 -18.54 8.96
CA ALA A 163 -9.24 -19.55 8.45
C ALA A 163 -10.29 -18.91 7.51
N GLY A 164 -10.58 -19.56 6.38
CA GLY A 164 -11.49 -19.03 5.37
C GLY A 164 -10.88 -18.00 4.40
N HIS A 165 -9.60 -17.64 4.57
CA HIS A 165 -8.94 -16.58 3.80
C HIS A 165 -7.60 -17.07 3.19
N VAL A 166 -7.54 -18.33 2.78
CA VAL A 166 -6.28 -18.95 2.33
C VAL A 166 -5.65 -18.25 1.13
N ASN A 167 -6.46 -17.76 0.18
CA ASN A 167 -6.02 -16.97 -0.96
C ASN A 167 -5.40 -15.62 -0.52
N TYR A 168 -6.05 -14.93 0.42
CA TYR A 168 -5.57 -13.66 0.95
C TYR A 168 -4.26 -13.85 1.73
N ALA A 169 -4.22 -14.77 2.69
CA ALA A 169 -3.02 -15.07 3.46
C ALA A 169 -1.85 -15.50 2.57
N ALA A 170 -2.11 -16.36 1.57
CA ALA A 170 -1.11 -16.75 0.58
C ALA A 170 -0.58 -15.53 -0.21
N SER A 171 -1.48 -14.61 -0.64
CA SER A 171 -1.06 -13.39 -1.33
C SER A 171 -0.17 -12.52 -0.46
N LYS A 172 -0.50 -12.35 0.84
CA LYS A 172 0.26 -11.50 1.77
C LYS A 172 1.61 -12.11 2.16
N GLY A 173 1.67 -13.42 2.41
CA GLY A 173 2.94 -14.14 2.59
C GLY A 173 3.82 -14.08 1.34
N GLY A 174 3.21 -14.19 0.14
CA GLY A 174 3.90 -14.01 -1.14
C GLY A 174 4.46 -12.59 -1.32
N ILE A 175 3.70 -11.54 -0.93
CA ILE A 175 4.17 -10.14 -0.96
C ILE A 175 5.40 -9.97 -0.05
N MET A 176 5.38 -10.53 1.17
CA MET A 176 6.51 -10.45 2.09
C MET A 176 7.79 -10.98 1.45
N MET A 177 7.76 -12.18 0.87
CA MET A 177 8.94 -12.78 0.28
C MET A 177 9.36 -12.12 -1.03
N MET A 178 8.41 -11.72 -1.86
CA MET A 178 8.66 -10.94 -3.08
C MET A 178 9.34 -9.60 -2.74
N MET A 179 8.83 -8.87 -1.74
CA MET A 179 9.40 -7.60 -1.28
C MET A 179 10.86 -7.78 -0.83
N LYS A 180 11.16 -8.80 -0.01
CA LYS A 180 12.52 -9.07 0.46
C LYS A 180 13.48 -9.43 -0.67
N SER A 181 13.02 -10.23 -1.64
CA SER A 181 13.83 -10.61 -2.81
C SER A 181 14.17 -9.40 -3.68
N MET A 182 13.16 -8.56 -3.99
CA MET A 182 13.39 -7.32 -4.73
C MET A 182 14.30 -6.35 -3.97
N ALA A 183 14.12 -6.21 -2.64
CA ALA A 183 14.95 -5.35 -1.83
C ALA A 183 16.42 -5.79 -1.87
N GLN A 184 16.70 -7.10 -1.75
CA GLN A 184 18.05 -7.65 -1.84
C GLN A 184 18.69 -7.39 -3.21
N GLU A 185 17.93 -7.59 -4.29
CA GLU A 185 18.40 -7.42 -5.66
C GLU A 185 18.73 -5.97 -6.01
N PHE A 186 17.89 -5.02 -5.55
CA PHE A 186 17.98 -3.63 -5.98
C PHE A 186 18.57 -2.65 -4.94
N ALA A 187 18.90 -3.08 -3.72
CA ALA A 187 19.59 -2.25 -2.74
C ALA A 187 20.92 -1.68 -3.23
N PRO A 188 21.78 -2.45 -3.97
CA PRO A 188 23.02 -1.89 -4.55
C PRO A 188 22.78 -0.74 -5.54
N ARG A 189 21.57 -0.65 -6.10
CA ARG A 189 21.14 0.39 -7.04
C ARG A 189 20.42 1.55 -6.34
N LYS A 190 20.46 1.61 -4.98
CA LYS A 190 19.79 2.63 -4.17
C LYS A 190 18.25 2.65 -4.33
N VAL A 191 17.64 1.52 -4.61
CA VAL A 191 16.18 1.35 -4.54
C VAL A 191 15.84 0.76 -3.19
N ARG A 192 14.95 1.42 -2.43
CA ARG A 192 14.47 0.93 -1.15
C ARG A 192 13.08 0.31 -1.31
N ILE A 193 12.90 -0.89 -0.78
CA ILE A 193 11.64 -1.62 -0.89
C ILE A 193 11.30 -2.18 0.48
N ASN A 194 10.14 -1.79 1.01
CA ASN A 194 9.66 -2.22 2.33
C ASN A 194 8.17 -2.56 2.27
N SER A 195 7.67 -3.25 3.27
CA SER A 195 6.23 -3.50 3.45
C SER A 195 5.69 -2.76 4.65
N ILE A 196 4.46 -2.29 4.55
CA ILE A 196 3.61 -1.97 5.69
C ILE A 196 2.66 -3.14 5.90
N CYS A 197 2.50 -3.58 7.15
CA CYS A 197 1.68 -4.71 7.54
C CYS A 197 0.57 -4.22 8.50
N PRO A 198 -0.56 -3.71 7.98
CA PRO A 198 -1.64 -3.23 8.80
C PRO A 198 -2.33 -4.37 9.57
N GLY A 199 -2.76 -4.06 10.79
CA GLY A 199 -3.79 -4.81 11.50
C GLY A 199 -5.19 -4.44 11.00
N ALA A 200 -6.15 -4.36 11.91
CA ALA A 200 -7.49 -3.91 11.60
C ALA A 200 -7.53 -2.38 11.42
N ILE A 201 -7.79 -1.92 10.21
CA ILE A 201 -7.93 -0.49 9.85
C ILE A 201 -9.38 -0.24 9.42
N GLN A 202 -9.96 0.87 9.86
CA GLN A 202 -11.33 1.27 9.54
C GLN A 202 -11.47 1.61 8.04
N THR A 203 -11.92 0.65 7.25
CA THR A 203 -12.02 0.77 5.79
C THR A 203 -13.28 0.08 5.26
N PRO A 204 -13.77 0.41 4.06
CA PRO A 204 -14.93 -0.27 3.48
C PRO A 204 -14.76 -1.78 3.31
N ILE A 205 -13.54 -2.28 3.07
CA ILE A 205 -13.28 -3.70 2.81
C ILE A 205 -13.57 -4.59 4.03
N ASN A 206 -13.44 -4.08 5.24
CA ASN A 206 -13.65 -4.81 6.49
C ASN A 206 -14.80 -4.24 7.34
N HIS A 207 -15.73 -3.49 6.73
CA HIS A 207 -16.86 -2.85 7.44
C HIS A 207 -17.65 -3.82 8.33
N ALA A 208 -17.83 -5.07 7.90
CA ALA A 208 -18.51 -6.08 8.70
C ALA A 208 -17.86 -6.35 10.07
N ALA A 209 -16.55 -6.11 10.20
CA ALA A 209 -15.81 -6.36 11.45
C ALA A 209 -15.97 -5.24 12.49
N TRP A 210 -16.43 -4.03 12.09
CA TRP A 210 -16.52 -2.87 12.98
C TRP A 210 -17.81 -2.05 12.83
N GLY A 211 -18.65 -2.36 11.84
CA GLY A 211 -19.85 -1.59 11.49
C GLY A 211 -20.98 -1.63 12.53
N THR A 212 -20.90 -2.48 13.56
CA THR A 212 -21.82 -2.50 14.71
C THR A 212 -21.03 -2.44 16.02
N PRO A 213 -21.65 -1.97 17.13
CA PRO A 213 -21.00 -1.95 18.45
C PRO A 213 -20.50 -3.33 18.89
N GLU A 214 -21.28 -4.38 18.62
CA GLU A 214 -20.94 -5.77 18.98
C GLU A 214 -19.75 -6.28 18.16
N ALA A 215 -19.75 -6.03 16.85
CA ALA A 215 -18.66 -6.41 15.97
C ALA A 215 -17.37 -5.67 16.38
N LEU A 216 -17.43 -4.37 16.61
CA LEU A 216 -16.29 -3.57 17.07
C LEU A 216 -15.77 -4.09 18.42
N LYS A 217 -16.64 -4.35 19.38
CA LYS A 217 -16.24 -4.92 20.69
C LYS A 217 -15.53 -6.25 20.53
N SER A 218 -16.01 -7.12 19.66
CA SER A 218 -15.34 -8.40 19.35
C SER A 218 -13.99 -8.18 18.72
N LEU A 219 -13.89 -7.28 17.73
CA LEU A 219 -12.61 -6.94 17.08
C LEU A 219 -11.58 -6.40 18.07
N LEU A 220 -11.99 -5.54 18.98
CA LEU A 220 -11.09 -4.94 19.98
C LEU A 220 -10.49 -5.95 20.96
N THR A 221 -11.09 -7.14 21.13
CA THR A 221 -10.47 -8.22 21.92
C THR A 221 -9.17 -8.75 21.27
N LEU A 222 -8.98 -8.53 19.98
CA LEU A 222 -7.80 -8.94 19.23
C LEU A 222 -6.72 -7.84 19.16
N ILE A 223 -7.02 -6.63 19.65
CA ILE A 223 -6.15 -5.45 19.53
C ILE A 223 -5.75 -4.96 20.92
N PRO A 224 -4.54 -5.27 21.39
CA PRO A 224 -4.08 -4.82 22.71
C PRO A 224 -4.17 -3.31 22.94
N TYR A 225 -3.96 -2.51 21.88
CA TYR A 225 -4.03 -1.03 21.95
C TYR A 225 -5.46 -0.47 22.07
N GLN A 226 -6.49 -1.32 22.04
CA GLN A 226 -7.91 -1.03 22.28
C GLN A 226 -8.51 0.05 21.38
N ARG A 227 -7.99 0.21 20.17
CA ARG A 227 -8.65 0.96 19.10
C ARG A 227 -8.43 0.29 17.75
N ILE A 228 -9.38 0.46 16.84
CA ILE A 228 -9.15 0.18 15.42
C ILE A 228 -8.23 1.27 14.84
N GLY A 229 -7.36 0.91 13.89
CA GLY A 229 -6.51 1.87 13.19
C GLY A 229 -7.31 2.66 12.15
N GLU A 230 -6.77 3.81 11.78
CA GLU A 230 -7.32 4.70 10.75
C GLU A 230 -6.41 4.67 9.49
N PRO A 231 -6.94 4.97 8.29
CA PRO A 231 -6.10 5.11 7.09
C PRO A 231 -4.93 6.08 7.26
N GLU A 232 -5.10 7.10 8.07
CA GLU A 232 -4.08 8.10 8.41
C GLU A 232 -2.88 7.50 9.16
N ASP A 233 -3.11 6.53 10.07
CA ASP A 233 -2.02 5.82 10.75
C ASP A 233 -1.06 5.18 9.74
N ILE A 234 -1.62 4.61 8.66
CA ILE A 234 -0.85 3.98 7.58
C ILE A 234 -0.18 5.03 6.69
N GLY A 235 -0.90 6.12 6.41
CA GLY A 235 -0.41 7.22 5.58
C GLY A 235 0.86 7.87 6.14
N GLU A 236 0.91 8.13 7.45
CA GLU A 236 2.08 8.72 8.12
C GLU A 236 3.32 7.79 8.04
N LEU A 237 3.12 6.48 8.23
CA LEU A 237 4.20 5.51 8.06
C LEU A 237 4.68 5.42 6.59
N ALA A 238 3.75 5.54 5.63
CA ALA A 238 4.09 5.56 4.21
C ALA A 238 4.95 6.79 3.87
N VAL A 239 4.65 7.97 4.43
CA VAL A 239 5.47 9.18 4.28
C VAL A 239 6.88 8.96 4.82
N TRP A 240 7.02 8.40 6.03
CA TRP A 240 8.32 8.14 6.62
C TRP A 240 9.14 7.16 5.78
N LEU A 241 8.53 6.06 5.30
CA LEU A 241 9.19 5.10 4.41
C LEU A 241 9.54 5.69 3.04
N ALA A 242 8.78 6.66 2.54
CA ALA A 242 9.05 7.35 1.28
C ALA A 242 10.14 8.43 1.43
N SER A 243 10.39 8.93 2.64
CA SER A 243 11.34 10.01 2.91
C SER A 243 12.78 9.51 3.11
N ASP A 244 13.74 10.41 3.06
CA ASP A 244 15.15 10.13 3.35
C ASP A 244 15.43 9.90 4.86
N GLN A 245 14.43 10.10 5.74
CA GLN A 245 14.53 9.77 7.16
C GLN A 245 14.66 8.25 7.39
N SER A 246 14.19 7.45 6.45
CA SER A 246 14.32 5.98 6.45
C SER A 246 15.36 5.45 5.46
N ASP A 247 16.38 6.25 5.12
CA ASP A 247 17.35 5.93 4.03
C ASP A 247 18.09 4.58 4.24
N TYR A 248 18.31 4.17 5.49
CA TYR A 248 19.00 2.89 5.79
C TYR A 248 18.04 1.71 6.01
N ILE A 249 16.74 1.84 5.63
CA ILE A 249 15.72 0.81 5.81
C ILE A 249 15.28 0.27 4.45
N THR A 250 15.56 -1.02 4.22
CA THR A 250 15.09 -1.79 3.06
C THR A 250 14.92 -3.26 3.42
N GLY A 251 13.98 -3.95 2.78
CA GLY A 251 13.67 -5.37 3.03
C GLY A 251 12.91 -5.64 4.33
N GLN A 252 12.27 -4.62 4.93
CA GLN A 252 11.59 -4.73 6.22
C GLN A 252 10.08 -4.78 6.04
N SER A 253 9.44 -5.64 6.85
CA SER A 253 8.00 -5.63 7.11
C SER A 253 7.75 -4.87 8.40
N ILE A 254 7.01 -3.75 8.33
CA ILE A 254 6.70 -2.92 9.50
C ILE A 254 5.23 -3.09 9.85
N PHE A 255 4.99 -3.71 11.01
CA PHE A 255 3.65 -3.93 11.53
C PHE A 255 3.11 -2.65 12.17
N ILE A 256 1.88 -2.27 11.78
CA ILE A 256 1.12 -1.17 12.35
C ILE A 256 -0.29 -1.70 12.66
N ASP A 257 -0.42 -2.34 13.81
CA ASP A 257 -1.49 -3.27 14.11
C ASP A 257 -2.08 -3.13 15.53
N GLY A 258 -1.63 -2.16 16.30
CA GLY A 258 -2.04 -1.99 17.68
C GLY A 258 -1.66 -3.17 18.60
N GLY A 259 -0.67 -3.97 18.19
CA GLY A 259 -0.21 -5.14 18.92
C GLY A 259 -0.96 -6.43 18.58
N MET A 260 -1.76 -6.45 17.51
CA MET A 260 -2.55 -7.63 17.10
C MET A 260 -1.68 -8.87 16.83
N THR A 261 -0.42 -8.70 16.42
CA THR A 261 0.53 -9.80 16.18
C THR A 261 1.22 -10.31 17.43
N LEU A 262 1.03 -9.67 18.60
CA LEU A 262 1.62 -10.13 19.86
C LEU A 262 0.90 -11.36 20.37
N TYR A 263 1.65 -12.31 20.93
CA TYR A 263 1.07 -13.52 21.48
C TYR A 263 0.22 -13.20 22.73
N PRO A 264 -1.10 -13.46 22.72
CA PRO A 264 -2.00 -13.00 23.77
C PRO A 264 -1.83 -13.75 25.10
N GLY A 265 -1.26 -14.95 25.06
CA GLY A 265 -1.10 -15.78 26.27
C GLY A 265 -0.19 -15.16 27.33
N PHE A 266 0.66 -14.20 26.98
CA PHE A 266 1.52 -13.49 27.94
C PHE A 266 1.01 -12.11 28.35
N ALA A 267 -0.19 -11.72 27.94
CA ALA A 267 -0.77 -10.42 28.29
C ALA A 267 -1.01 -10.25 29.81
N THR A 268 -1.13 -11.36 30.54
CA THR A 268 -1.38 -11.41 32.00
C THR A 268 -0.32 -12.23 32.75
N ASN A 269 0.93 -12.20 32.29
CA ASN A 269 2.10 -12.89 32.87
C ASN A 269 2.14 -14.40 32.69
N GLY A 270 1.43 -14.96 31.72
CA GLY A 270 1.44 -16.38 31.37
C GLY A 270 0.44 -17.21 32.14
#